data_29f1675bee2d9873415f485046c71bfb
#
_entry.id   29f1675bee2d9873415f485046c71bfb
#
_cell.length_a   1.000
_cell.length_b   1.000
_cell.length_c   1.000
_cell.angle_alpha   90.00
_cell.angle_beta   90.00
_cell.angle_gamma   90.00
#
_symmetry.space_group_name_H-M   'P 1'
#
loop_
_entity.id
_entity.type
_entity.pdbx_description
1 polymer ?
#
loop_
_entity_poly.entity_id
_entity_poly.type
_entity_poly.pdbx_seq_one_letter_code
_entity_poly.pdbx_strand_id
1 'polypeptide(L)'
;MCIRDRMDGAILVVSAPDGPMPQTREHILLARQVEVPAMVVALNKVDMMEDEELLELVELELRELLTEYGFPGDDIPIVQVSALNALEAEDTSRESEWGKGIWELMDQVDSYVPQPDRPSDLPFLMPVEDVFSIKGRGTVVTGRVEQGTVDVGDQIEIIGIKETSQTVVTGVEMFNKTLDSAEPGDAVGVLLRGVEREDIERGQVLAAPGSITPHTEAHAQVYVLSKDEGGRHTPFFSGYKPQFYIRTTDVTGEIKLPDGVEMVMPGDNIEMTVSLTTPVAMDEQLRFAVREGGRTVGSGVFTSVIS
;
A
#
# COMPACT_ATOMS: atom_id res chain seq x y z
N MET A 1 6.87 5.87 0.38
CA MET A 1 5.88 5.64 1.42
C MET A 1 4.57 5.05 0.92
N CYS A 2 4.40 4.97 -0.34
CA CYS A 2 3.17 4.51 -1.00
C CYS A 2 3.11 3.00 -1.25
N ILE A 3 4.20 2.29 -0.96
CA ILE A 3 4.25 0.81 -1.06
C ILE A 3 3.35 0.17 0.01
N ARG A 4 3.23 0.80 1.16
CA ARG A 4 2.48 0.28 2.31
C ARG A 4 0.99 0.04 2.01
N ASP A 5 0.37 0.93 1.26
CA ASP A 5 -1.08 0.93 1.02
C ASP A 5 -1.49 0.02 -0.16
N ARG A 6 -0.54 -0.76 -0.71
CA ARG A 6 -0.70 -1.57 -1.92
C ARG A 6 -0.15 -2.98 -1.78
N MET A 7 -0.10 -3.49 -0.56
CA MET A 7 0.37 -4.85 -0.30
C MET A 7 -0.78 -5.83 -0.53
N ASP A 8 -0.57 -6.75 -1.45
CA ASP A 8 -1.52 -7.85 -1.74
C ASP A 8 -1.30 -9.04 -0.79
N GLY A 9 -0.20 -9.06 -0.08
CA GLY A 9 0.15 -10.02 0.96
C GLY A 9 1.43 -9.62 1.67
N ALA A 10 1.77 -10.29 2.78
CA ALA A 10 2.99 -10.05 3.52
C ALA A 10 3.66 -11.34 3.97
N ILE A 11 4.99 -11.33 4.00
CA ILE A 11 5.79 -12.35 4.69
C ILE A 11 6.33 -11.72 5.98
N LEU A 12 5.85 -12.20 7.12
CA LEU A 12 6.36 -11.79 8.43
C LEU A 12 7.57 -12.66 8.79
N VAL A 13 8.74 -12.05 8.88
CA VAL A 13 9.97 -12.77 9.27
C VAL A 13 10.19 -12.62 10.77
N VAL A 14 10.24 -13.74 11.47
CA VAL A 14 10.48 -13.80 12.92
C VAL A 14 11.68 -14.70 13.21
N SER A 15 12.53 -14.29 14.15
CA SER A 15 13.66 -15.09 14.59
C SER A 15 13.19 -16.17 15.59
N ALA A 16 13.42 -17.43 15.30
CA ALA A 16 13.02 -18.53 16.18
C ALA A 16 13.68 -18.44 17.58
N PRO A 17 14.99 -18.17 17.72
CA PRO A 17 15.62 -18.03 19.03
C PRO A 17 15.12 -16.85 19.87
N ASP A 18 14.68 -15.77 19.23
CA ASP A 18 14.27 -14.55 19.92
C ASP A 18 12.74 -14.49 20.18
N GLY A 19 11.96 -15.29 19.44
CA GLY A 19 10.51 -15.25 19.47
C GLY A 19 9.90 -13.91 18.97
N PRO A 20 8.62 -13.66 19.24
CA PRO A 20 7.96 -12.41 18.86
C PRO A 20 8.42 -11.24 19.72
N MET A 21 9.28 -10.39 19.15
CA MET A 21 9.82 -9.19 19.77
C MET A 21 8.83 -7.99 19.64
N PRO A 22 9.03 -6.87 20.38
CA PRO A 22 8.19 -5.68 20.25
C PRO A 22 8.02 -5.18 18.81
N GLN A 23 9.09 -5.27 18.00
CA GLN A 23 9.04 -4.92 16.58
C GLN A 23 8.11 -5.83 15.76
N THR A 24 8.04 -7.12 16.12
CA THR A 24 7.10 -8.05 15.49
C THR A 24 5.66 -7.60 15.70
N ARG A 25 5.31 -7.19 16.92
CA ARG A 25 4.00 -6.63 17.26
C ARG A 25 3.69 -5.36 16.46
N GLU A 26 4.66 -4.45 16.34
CA GLU A 26 4.52 -3.24 15.53
C GLU A 26 4.28 -3.56 14.05
N HIS A 27 5.00 -4.54 13.49
CA HIS A 27 4.83 -4.95 12.10
C HIS A 27 3.45 -5.58 11.85
N ILE A 28 2.96 -6.43 12.75
CA ILE A 28 1.61 -7.03 12.65
C ILE A 28 0.54 -5.93 12.74
N LEU A 29 0.68 -5.01 13.70
CA LEU A 29 -0.23 -3.88 13.83
C LEU A 29 -0.26 -3.00 12.58
N LEU A 30 0.90 -2.70 12.00
CA LEU A 30 1.01 -1.94 10.75
C LEU A 30 0.35 -2.69 9.59
N ALA A 31 0.60 -3.99 9.45
CA ALA A 31 -0.03 -4.82 8.43
C ALA A 31 -1.56 -4.80 8.56
N ARG A 32 -2.07 -4.84 9.79
CA ARG A 32 -3.51 -4.71 10.07
C ARG A 32 -4.07 -3.34 9.70
N GLN A 33 -3.35 -2.26 10.05
CA GLN A 33 -3.77 -0.89 9.75
C GLN A 33 -3.83 -0.59 8.25
N VAL A 34 -2.98 -1.24 7.45
CA VAL A 34 -3.00 -1.09 5.98
C VAL A 34 -3.81 -2.19 5.29
N GLU A 35 -4.56 -2.96 6.08
CA GLU A 35 -5.48 -3.99 5.60
C GLU A 35 -4.83 -5.01 4.65
N VAL A 36 -3.63 -5.49 5.00
CA VAL A 36 -3.00 -6.60 4.27
C VAL A 36 -3.94 -7.80 4.30
N PRO A 37 -4.36 -8.33 3.14
CA PRO A 37 -5.41 -9.36 3.08
C PRO A 37 -4.95 -10.71 3.60
N ALA A 38 -3.66 -11.04 3.45
CA ALA A 38 -3.10 -12.31 3.89
C ALA A 38 -1.64 -12.16 4.31
N MET A 39 -1.23 -12.99 5.26
CA MET A 39 0.14 -13.02 5.79
C MET A 39 0.63 -14.47 5.87
N VAL A 40 1.90 -14.69 5.54
CA VAL A 40 2.63 -15.94 5.74
C VAL A 40 3.78 -15.64 6.69
N VAL A 41 4.09 -16.53 7.63
CA VAL A 41 5.18 -16.33 8.58
C VAL A 41 6.39 -17.18 8.16
N ALA A 42 7.56 -16.54 8.06
CA ALA A 42 8.84 -17.20 7.96
C ALA A 42 9.52 -17.23 9.34
N LEU A 43 9.49 -18.38 10.01
CA LEU A 43 10.19 -18.59 11.27
C LEU A 43 11.66 -18.90 10.95
N ASN A 44 12.50 -17.87 11.04
CA ASN A 44 13.88 -17.90 10.57
C ASN A 44 14.88 -18.27 11.70
N LYS A 45 16.07 -18.67 11.29
CA LYS A 45 17.18 -19.12 12.17
C LYS A 45 16.86 -20.40 12.95
N VAL A 46 16.09 -21.31 12.37
CA VAL A 46 15.77 -22.58 13.02
C VAL A 46 17.00 -23.46 13.23
N ASP A 47 18.06 -23.24 12.46
CA ASP A 47 19.39 -23.88 12.63
C ASP A 47 20.04 -23.56 13.98
N MET A 48 19.63 -22.51 14.67
CA MET A 48 20.11 -22.14 16.01
C MET A 48 19.28 -22.74 17.14
N MET A 49 18.23 -23.49 16.82
CA MET A 49 17.34 -24.14 17.79
C MET A 49 17.65 -25.64 17.84
N GLU A 50 18.05 -26.14 18.99
CA GLU A 50 18.33 -27.58 19.22
C GLU A 50 17.09 -28.35 19.74
N ASP A 51 16.07 -27.60 20.23
CA ASP A 51 14.90 -28.16 20.91
C ASP A 51 13.64 -27.89 20.08
N GLU A 52 13.02 -28.96 19.57
CA GLU A 52 11.77 -28.90 18.81
C GLU A 52 10.59 -28.38 19.66
N GLU A 53 10.56 -28.67 20.98
CA GLU A 53 9.49 -28.20 21.86
C GLU A 53 9.51 -26.67 21.98
N LEU A 54 10.71 -26.05 21.94
CA LEU A 54 10.83 -24.59 21.95
C LEU A 54 10.36 -23.97 20.62
N LEU A 55 10.58 -24.62 19.49
CA LEU A 55 10.04 -24.17 18.20
C LEU A 55 8.51 -24.18 18.18
N GLU A 56 7.90 -25.26 18.69
CA GLU A 56 6.44 -25.36 18.82
C GLU A 56 5.88 -24.28 19.74
N LEU A 57 6.58 -23.97 20.85
CA LEU A 57 6.16 -22.91 21.77
C LEU A 57 6.18 -21.52 21.10
N VAL A 58 7.24 -21.20 20.35
CA VAL A 58 7.36 -19.94 19.61
C VAL A 58 6.28 -19.84 18.54
N GLU A 59 5.97 -20.94 17.85
CA GLU A 59 4.88 -20.98 16.88
C GLU A 59 3.53 -20.70 17.54
N LEU A 60 3.24 -21.32 18.68
CA LEU A 60 2.02 -21.10 19.43
C LEU A 60 1.88 -19.63 19.85
N GLU A 61 2.94 -19.03 20.40
CA GLU A 61 2.96 -17.63 20.79
C GLU A 61 2.70 -16.69 19.60
N LEU A 62 3.23 -17.01 18.42
CA LEU A 62 2.98 -16.26 17.18
C LEU A 62 1.51 -16.37 16.74
N ARG A 63 0.92 -17.55 16.81
CA ARG A 63 -0.50 -17.78 16.48
C ARG A 63 -1.43 -16.99 17.39
N GLU A 64 -1.16 -17.02 18.70
CA GLU A 64 -1.90 -16.21 19.68
C GLU A 64 -1.77 -14.72 19.39
N LEU A 65 -0.56 -14.25 19.12
CA LEU A 65 -0.29 -12.86 18.80
C LEU A 65 -1.01 -12.41 17.52
N LEU A 66 -0.96 -13.19 16.46
CA LEU A 66 -1.66 -12.89 15.21
C LEU A 66 -3.17 -12.82 15.41
N THR A 67 -3.72 -13.71 16.23
CA THR A 67 -5.16 -13.72 16.60
C THR A 67 -5.54 -12.49 17.41
N GLU A 68 -4.69 -12.06 18.35
CA GLU A 68 -4.89 -10.82 19.13
C GLU A 68 -5.04 -9.58 18.24
N TYR A 69 -4.26 -9.53 17.15
CA TYR A 69 -4.31 -8.42 16.18
C TYR A 69 -5.35 -8.62 15.06
N GLY A 70 -6.21 -9.66 15.17
CA GLY A 70 -7.34 -9.89 14.25
C GLY A 70 -6.99 -10.54 12.93
N PHE A 71 -5.85 -11.22 12.86
CA PHE A 71 -5.52 -12.16 11.79
C PHE A 71 -6.00 -13.58 12.14
N PRO A 72 -6.26 -14.47 11.18
CA PRO A 72 -6.65 -15.86 11.43
C PRO A 72 -5.43 -16.71 11.87
N GLY A 73 -4.92 -16.49 13.09
CA GLY A 73 -3.66 -17.04 13.58
C GLY A 73 -3.55 -18.56 13.47
N ASP A 74 -4.66 -19.30 13.64
CA ASP A 74 -4.69 -20.75 13.51
C ASP A 74 -4.49 -21.24 12.07
N ASP A 75 -4.94 -20.44 11.08
CA ASP A 75 -4.93 -20.82 9.65
C ASP A 75 -3.68 -20.29 8.92
N ILE A 76 -2.97 -19.32 9.50
CA ILE A 76 -1.80 -18.71 8.88
C ILE A 76 -0.66 -19.73 8.74
N PRO A 77 -0.10 -19.91 7.54
CA PRO A 77 1.08 -20.75 7.36
C PRO A 77 2.29 -20.17 8.09
N ILE A 78 2.92 -21.01 8.93
CA ILE A 78 4.19 -20.69 9.57
C ILE A 78 5.23 -21.70 9.05
N VAL A 79 6.21 -21.20 8.30
CA VAL A 79 7.22 -22.02 7.65
C VAL A 79 8.57 -21.82 8.34
N GLN A 80 9.19 -22.92 8.72
CA GLN A 80 10.51 -22.95 9.35
C GLN A 80 11.60 -22.82 8.29
N VAL A 81 12.49 -21.83 8.44
CA VAL A 81 13.56 -21.54 7.49
C VAL A 81 14.88 -21.20 8.17
N SER A 82 15.99 -21.47 7.50
CA SER A 82 17.29 -20.88 7.78
C SER A 82 17.78 -20.16 6.53
N ALA A 83 17.51 -18.86 6.46
CA ALA A 83 17.85 -18.07 5.29
C ALA A 83 19.35 -17.98 5.03
N LEU A 84 20.17 -17.96 6.09
CA LEU A 84 21.63 -17.92 5.95
C LEU A 84 22.14 -19.23 5.37
N ASN A 85 21.77 -20.36 5.96
CA ASN A 85 22.23 -21.67 5.49
C ASN A 85 21.72 -21.97 4.08
N ALA A 86 20.48 -21.54 3.75
CA ALA A 86 19.95 -21.67 2.39
C ALA A 86 20.74 -20.82 1.38
N LEU A 87 21.20 -19.63 1.76
CA LEU A 87 21.98 -18.74 0.91
C LEU A 87 23.41 -19.27 0.67
N GLU A 88 24.02 -19.90 1.69
CA GLU A 88 25.39 -20.44 1.65
C GLU A 88 25.47 -21.89 1.14
N ALA A 89 24.31 -22.56 1.00
CA ALA A 89 24.24 -23.94 0.55
C ALA A 89 24.68 -24.07 -0.93
N GLU A 90 25.45 -25.09 -1.26
CA GLU A 90 25.79 -25.45 -2.64
C GLU A 90 24.56 -26.00 -3.41
N ASP A 91 23.69 -26.74 -2.70
CA ASP A 91 22.43 -27.27 -3.22
C ASP A 91 21.25 -26.48 -2.65
N THR A 92 20.56 -25.76 -3.53
CA THR A 92 19.35 -24.97 -3.21
C THR A 92 18.07 -25.60 -3.76
N SER A 93 18.12 -26.88 -4.14
CA SER A 93 16.96 -27.61 -4.65
C SER A 93 15.87 -27.79 -3.58
N ARG A 94 14.67 -28.18 -4.03
CA ARG A 94 13.53 -28.47 -3.15
C ARG A 94 13.78 -29.62 -2.18
N GLU A 95 14.70 -30.51 -2.51
CA GLU A 95 15.04 -31.70 -1.73
C GLU A 95 16.21 -31.44 -0.75
N SER A 96 16.90 -30.32 -0.87
CA SER A 96 18.04 -30.01 -0.01
C SER A 96 17.59 -29.60 1.39
N GLU A 97 18.45 -29.86 2.38
CA GLU A 97 18.20 -29.63 3.80
C GLU A 97 17.70 -28.18 4.07
N TRP A 98 18.37 -27.19 3.48
CA TRP A 98 18.07 -25.78 3.73
C TRP A 98 17.21 -25.12 2.63
N GLY A 99 17.23 -25.66 1.42
CA GLY A 99 16.40 -25.19 0.31
C GLY A 99 14.94 -25.51 0.50
N LYS A 100 14.61 -26.67 1.05
CA LYS A 100 13.24 -27.14 1.26
C LYS A 100 12.34 -26.09 1.94
N GLY A 101 12.79 -25.51 3.06
CA GLY A 101 12.00 -24.51 3.80
C GLY A 101 11.74 -23.23 3.00
N ILE A 102 12.70 -22.78 2.18
CA ILE A 102 12.53 -21.60 1.32
C ILE A 102 11.52 -21.90 0.21
N TRP A 103 11.59 -23.08 -0.40
CA TRP A 103 10.61 -23.48 -1.42
C TRP A 103 9.21 -23.67 -0.84
N GLU A 104 9.09 -24.25 0.36
CA GLU A 104 7.84 -24.39 1.07
C GLU A 104 7.24 -23.01 1.39
N LEU A 105 8.05 -22.04 1.83
CA LEU A 105 7.60 -20.66 2.04
C LEU A 105 7.02 -20.07 0.77
N MET A 106 7.67 -20.27 -0.38
CA MET A 106 7.16 -19.76 -1.66
C MET A 106 5.87 -20.48 -2.07
N ASP A 107 5.79 -21.79 -1.89
CA ASP A 107 4.56 -22.56 -2.18
C ASP A 107 3.40 -22.11 -1.28
N GLN A 108 3.66 -21.75 -0.02
CA GLN A 108 2.64 -21.17 0.87
C GLN A 108 2.23 -19.77 0.45
N VAL A 109 3.16 -18.92 0.02
CA VAL A 109 2.82 -17.60 -0.56
C VAL A 109 1.92 -17.77 -1.77
N ASP A 110 2.25 -18.65 -2.70
CA ASP A 110 1.50 -18.87 -3.93
C ASP A 110 0.10 -19.44 -3.69
N SER A 111 -0.07 -20.24 -2.62
CA SER A 111 -1.35 -20.91 -2.33
C SER A 111 -2.24 -20.16 -1.35
N TYR A 112 -1.65 -19.46 -0.37
CA TYR A 112 -2.39 -18.82 0.72
C TYR A 112 -2.72 -17.35 0.45
N VAL A 113 -1.79 -16.60 -0.21
CA VAL A 113 -2.06 -15.20 -0.54
C VAL A 113 -3.07 -15.14 -1.70
N PRO A 114 -4.23 -14.47 -1.52
CA PRO A 114 -5.23 -14.39 -2.58
C PRO A 114 -4.66 -13.64 -3.78
N GLN A 115 -5.01 -14.12 -4.98
CA GLN A 115 -4.66 -13.39 -6.19
C GLN A 115 -5.41 -12.05 -6.20
N PRO A 116 -4.70 -10.90 -6.33
CA PRO A 116 -5.38 -9.61 -6.34
C PRO A 116 -6.27 -9.45 -7.57
N ASP A 117 -7.39 -8.76 -7.38
CA ASP A 117 -8.21 -8.35 -8.51
C ASP A 117 -7.42 -7.42 -9.44
N ARG A 118 -7.48 -7.71 -10.73
CA ARG A 118 -6.86 -6.89 -11.78
C ARG A 118 -7.96 -6.28 -12.66
N PRO A 119 -8.47 -5.10 -12.30
CA PRO A 119 -9.57 -4.46 -13.03
C PRO A 119 -9.09 -3.88 -14.38
N SER A 120 -8.79 -4.76 -15.34
CA SER A 120 -8.31 -4.39 -16.68
C SER A 120 -9.40 -3.78 -17.57
N ASP A 121 -10.68 -4.07 -17.28
CA ASP A 121 -11.81 -3.55 -18.05
C ASP A 121 -12.20 -2.10 -17.70
N LEU A 122 -11.61 -1.53 -16.65
CA LEU A 122 -11.83 -0.15 -16.26
C LEU A 122 -10.94 0.81 -17.10
N PRO A 123 -11.24 2.11 -17.13
CA PRO A 123 -10.35 3.10 -17.72
C PRO A 123 -8.97 3.09 -17.04
N PHE A 124 -7.90 3.27 -17.81
CA PHE A 124 -6.54 3.33 -17.30
C PHE A 124 -6.37 4.39 -16.22
N LEU A 125 -5.69 4.01 -15.14
CA LEU A 125 -5.27 4.90 -14.06
C LEU A 125 -3.98 4.40 -13.41
N MET A 126 -2.99 5.29 -13.32
CA MET A 126 -1.71 5.03 -12.68
C MET A 126 -1.28 6.25 -11.85
N PRO A 127 -1.22 6.16 -10.52
CA PRO A 127 -0.67 7.21 -9.68
C PRO A 127 0.84 7.41 -9.92
N VAL A 128 1.25 8.66 -9.99
CA VAL A 128 2.65 9.06 -10.18
C VAL A 128 3.43 8.88 -8.87
N GLU A 129 4.45 8.03 -8.90
CA GLU A 129 5.35 7.80 -7.75
C GLU A 129 6.62 8.63 -7.84
N ASP A 130 7.24 8.66 -9.02
CA ASP A 130 8.44 9.46 -9.26
C ASP A 130 8.51 9.89 -10.73
N VAL A 131 9.31 10.94 -11.00
CA VAL A 131 9.47 11.52 -12.33
C VAL A 131 10.95 11.71 -12.65
N PHE A 132 11.39 11.13 -13.75
CA PHE A 132 12.76 11.19 -14.20
C PHE A 132 12.86 11.82 -15.59
N SER A 133 13.93 12.56 -15.84
CA SER A 133 14.30 12.99 -17.18
C SER A 133 15.46 12.13 -17.69
N ILE A 134 15.26 11.43 -18.80
CA ILE A 134 16.29 10.58 -19.42
C ILE A 134 16.78 11.27 -20.68
N LYS A 135 18.08 11.60 -20.70
CA LYS A 135 18.70 12.29 -21.84
C LYS A 135 18.49 11.47 -23.15
N GLY A 136 17.87 12.13 -24.14
CA GLY A 136 17.58 11.52 -25.44
C GLY A 136 16.31 10.67 -25.52
N ARG A 137 15.60 10.46 -24.39
CA ARG A 137 14.35 9.67 -24.33
C ARG A 137 13.14 10.47 -23.86
N GLY A 138 13.36 11.55 -23.09
CA GLY A 138 12.30 12.41 -22.56
C GLY A 138 12.00 12.14 -21.09
N THR A 139 10.79 12.50 -20.68
CA THR A 139 10.30 12.33 -19.30
C THR A 139 9.72 10.94 -19.11
N VAL A 140 10.15 10.28 -18.06
CA VAL A 140 9.66 8.98 -17.60
C VAL A 140 8.96 9.16 -16.27
N VAL A 141 7.75 8.67 -16.18
CA VAL A 141 6.93 8.65 -14.97
C VAL A 141 6.85 7.22 -14.47
N THR A 142 7.21 6.99 -13.22
CA THR A 142 7.06 5.67 -12.61
C THR A 142 5.82 5.61 -11.72
N GLY A 143 5.21 4.44 -11.69
CA GLY A 143 4.06 4.15 -10.86
C GLY A 143 3.59 2.71 -11.01
N ARG A 144 2.63 2.31 -10.19
CA ARG A 144 1.92 1.05 -10.35
C ARG A 144 0.57 1.31 -11.03
N VAL A 145 0.26 0.55 -12.06
CA VAL A 145 -1.06 0.61 -12.69
C VAL A 145 -2.10 0.16 -11.67
N GLU A 146 -3.06 1.02 -11.36
CA GLU A 146 -4.12 0.77 -10.40
C GLU A 146 -5.29 0.02 -11.06
N GLN A 147 -5.67 0.46 -12.26
CA GLN A 147 -6.72 -0.12 -13.08
C GLN A 147 -6.54 0.18 -14.56
N GLY A 148 -7.25 -0.57 -15.39
CA GLY A 148 -7.22 -0.45 -16.85
C GLY A 148 -5.85 -0.81 -17.45
N THR A 149 -5.76 -0.79 -18.74
CA THR A 149 -4.53 -1.05 -19.50
C THR A 149 -4.08 0.20 -20.22
N VAL A 150 -2.78 0.30 -20.50
CA VAL A 150 -2.21 1.37 -21.32
C VAL A 150 -1.26 0.78 -22.34
N ASP A 151 -1.44 1.18 -23.61
CA ASP A 151 -0.60 0.76 -24.73
C ASP A 151 0.33 1.89 -25.17
N VAL A 152 1.43 1.52 -25.81
CA VAL A 152 2.30 2.50 -26.48
C VAL A 152 1.52 3.14 -27.63
N GLY A 153 1.40 4.47 -27.60
CA GLY A 153 0.61 5.26 -28.55
C GLY A 153 -0.66 5.85 -27.99
N ASP A 154 -1.09 5.42 -26.82
CA ASP A 154 -2.29 5.91 -26.18
C ASP A 154 -2.19 7.38 -25.78
N GLN A 155 -3.31 8.08 -25.91
CA GLN A 155 -3.52 9.40 -25.33
C GLN A 155 -3.94 9.25 -23.88
N ILE A 156 -3.29 10.00 -22.99
CA ILE A 156 -3.58 10.02 -21.58
C ILE A 156 -3.62 11.46 -21.05
N GLU A 157 -4.23 11.63 -19.89
CA GLU A 157 -4.25 12.88 -19.13
C GLU A 157 -3.38 12.78 -17.88
N ILE A 158 -2.76 13.90 -17.51
CA ILE A 158 -2.04 14.11 -16.26
C ILE A 158 -2.93 14.96 -15.39
N ILE A 159 -3.42 14.42 -14.26
CA ILE A 159 -4.53 15.00 -13.50
C ILE A 159 -4.14 15.17 -12.03
N GLY A 160 -4.62 16.25 -11.41
CA GLY A 160 -4.41 16.61 -10.02
C GLY A 160 -3.27 17.59 -9.82
N ILE A 161 -3.26 18.27 -8.67
CA ILE A 161 -2.26 19.25 -8.23
C ILE A 161 -2.16 20.47 -9.15
N LYS A 162 -1.88 20.26 -10.44
CA LYS A 162 -1.78 21.26 -11.50
C LYS A 162 -2.97 21.18 -12.46
N GLU A 163 -3.02 22.11 -13.42
CA GLU A 163 -4.00 22.04 -14.50
C GLU A 163 -3.85 20.75 -15.29
N THR A 164 -4.98 20.13 -15.61
CA THR A 164 -5.01 18.89 -16.41
C THR A 164 -4.38 19.11 -17.76
N SER A 165 -3.43 18.25 -18.13
CA SER A 165 -2.74 18.28 -19.41
C SER A 165 -2.83 16.93 -20.13
N GLN A 166 -2.75 16.95 -21.46
CA GLN A 166 -2.79 15.74 -22.28
C GLN A 166 -1.43 15.42 -22.87
N THR A 167 -1.14 14.15 -22.98
CA THR A 167 0.10 13.66 -23.60
C THR A 167 -0.13 12.29 -24.26
N VAL A 168 0.93 11.75 -24.86
CA VAL A 168 0.92 10.45 -25.52
C VAL A 168 2.01 9.57 -24.92
N VAL A 169 1.68 8.33 -24.63
CA VAL A 169 2.63 7.30 -24.20
C VAL A 169 3.53 6.91 -25.37
N THR A 170 4.84 7.08 -25.22
CA THR A 170 5.84 6.73 -26.25
C THR A 170 6.61 5.46 -25.93
N GLY A 171 6.44 4.92 -24.74
CA GLY A 171 7.05 3.66 -24.34
C GLY A 171 6.62 3.27 -22.94
N VAL A 172 6.65 1.98 -22.68
CA VAL A 172 6.41 1.36 -21.36
C VAL A 172 7.58 0.47 -21.02
N GLU A 173 8.11 0.55 -19.81
CA GLU A 173 9.26 -0.23 -19.37
C GLU A 173 9.03 -0.83 -17.99
N MET A 174 9.44 -2.07 -17.81
CA MET A 174 9.44 -2.76 -16.53
C MET A 174 10.72 -3.61 -16.42
N PHE A 175 11.46 -3.47 -15.29
CA PHE A 175 12.72 -4.18 -15.05
C PHE A 175 13.73 -4.10 -16.21
N ASN A 176 13.93 -2.90 -16.79
CA ASN A 176 14.78 -2.64 -17.94
C ASN A 176 14.37 -3.40 -19.24
N LYS A 177 13.11 -3.81 -19.32
CA LYS A 177 12.53 -4.40 -20.54
C LYS A 177 11.45 -3.47 -21.06
N THR A 178 11.45 -3.26 -22.38
CA THR A 178 10.37 -2.55 -23.06
C THR A 178 9.18 -3.48 -23.21
N LEU A 179 8.00 -2.95 -22.91
CA LEU A 179 6.71 -3.61 -23.06
C LEU A 179 5.87 -2.88 -24.11
N ASP A 180 4.94 -3.58 -24.73
CA ASP A 180 3.94 -2.97 -25.62
C ASP A 180 2.80 -2.36 -24.84
N SER A 181 2.46 -2.95 -23.69
CA SER A 181 1.37 -2.53 -22.80
C SER A 181 1.72 -2.73 -21.32
N ALA A 182 0.95 -2.10 -20.42
CA ALA A 182 0.96 -2.38 -19.00
C ALA A 182 -0.45 -2.68 -18.50
N GLU A 183 -0.56 -3.58 -17.49
CA GLU A 183 -1.79 -4.06 -16.91
C GLU A 183 -1.88 -3.71 -15.41
N PRO A 184 -3.08 -3.80 -14.78
CA PRO A 184 -3.24 -3.54 -13.35
C PRO A 184 -2.31 -4.41 -12.50
N GLY A 185 -1.61 -3.76 -11.57
CA GLY A 185 -0.60 -4.40 -10.71
C GLY A 185 0.83 -4.24 -11.20
N ASP A 186 1.06 -3.91 -12.45
CA ASP A 186 2.39 -3.70 -13.01
C ASP A 186 3.02 -2.40 -12.46
N ALA A 187 4.26 -2.50 -11.98
CA ALA A 187 5.08 -1.35 -11.62
C ALA A 187 5.95 -0.96 -12.80
N VAL A 188 5.61 0.12 -13.49
CA VAL A 188 6.18 0.50 -14.77
C VAL A 188 6.74 1.92 -14.79
N GLY A 189 7.65 2.15 -15.74
CA GLY A 189 8.03 3.48 -16.19
C GLY A 189 7.34 3.80 -17.51
N VAL A 190 6.54 4.84 -17.55
CA VAL A 190 5.82 5.31 -18.74
C VAL A 190 6.55 6.50 -19.32
N LEU A 191 6.95 6.42 -20.58
CA LEU A 191 7.60 7.49 -21.31
C LEU A 191 6.56 8.39 -21.95
N LEU A 192 6.68 9.70 -21.74
CA LEU A 192 5.70 10.69 -22.18
C LEU A 192 6.27 11.61 -23.25
N ARG A 193 5.41 12.01 -24.19
CA ARG A 193 5.77 12.90 -25.31
C ARG A 193 5.58 14.37 -24.92
N GLY A 194 6.63 15.19 -25.10
CA GLY A 194 6.52 16.65 -25.05
C GLY A 194 6.14 17.20 -23.67
N VAL A 195 6.46 16.47 -22.62
CA VAL A 195 6.24 16.87 -21.23
C VAL A 195 7.61 16.98 -20.55
N GLU A 196 7.87 18.09 -19.90
CA GLU A 196 9.08 18.26 -19.11
C GLU A 196 8.90 17.73 -17.69
N ARG A 197 10.02 17.43 -17.03
CA ARG A 197 9.99 16.87 -15.66
C ARG A 197 9.24 17.79 -14.67
N GLU A 198 9.37 19.10 -14.85
CA GLU A 198 8.77 20.15 -14.00
C GLU A 198 7.24 20.27 -14.20
N ASP A 199 6.70 19.72 -15.28
CA ASP A 199 5.26 19.73 -15.55
C ASP A 199 4.50 18.67 -14.74
N ILE A 200 5.20 17.63 -14.30
CA ILE A 200 4.63 16.50 -13.56
C ILE A 200 5.18 16.47 -12.13
N GLU A 201 4.30 16.16 -11.18
CA GLU A 201 4.66 15.99 -9.78
C GLU A 201 4.13 14.66 -9.24
N ARG A 202 4.85 14.11 -8.28
CA ARG A 202 4.36 12.99 -7.48
C ARG A 202 3.02 13.35 -6.86
N GLY A 203 2.06 12.42 -6.91
CA GLY A 203 0.72 12.61 -6.40
C GLY A 203 -0.32 12.97 -7.46
N GLN A 204 0.10 13.37 -8.66
CA GLN A 204 -0.77 13.37 -9.82
C GLN A 204 -1.07 11.94 -10.26
N VAL A 205 -2.02 11.77 -11.17
CA VAL A 205 -2.30 10.49 -11.81
C VAL A 205 -2.19 10.61 -13.33
N LEU A 206 -1.74 9.54 -13.97
CA LEU A 206 -1.92 9.32 -15.39
C LEU A 206 -3.22 8.54 -15.58
N ALA A 207 -4.12 9.02 -16.42
CA ALA A 207 -5.42 8.40 -16.60
C ALA A 207 -5.90 8.46 -18.05
N ALA A 208 -6.84 7.58 -18.41
CA ALA A 208 -7.54 7.66 -19.68
C ALA A 208 -8.29 9.00 -19.79
N PRO A 209 -8.35 9.64 -20.96
CA PRO A 209 -8.95 10.95 -21.11
C PRO A 209 -10.40 11.01 -20.61
N GLY A 210 -10.67 11.98 -19.71
CA GLY A 210 -12.00 12.19 -19.13
C GLY A 210 -12.51 11.14 -18.16
N SER A 211 -11.67 10.21 -17.72
CA SER A 211 -12.07 9.11 -16.83
C SER A 211 -12.12 9.50 -15.35
N ILE A 212 -11.34 10.49 -14.93
CA ILE A 212 -11.30 11.00 -13.56
C ILE A 212 -11.11 12.50 -13.57
N THR A 213 -11.55 13.19 -12.52
CA THR A 213 -11.42 14.64 -12.35
C THR A 213 -10.74 15.00 -11.04
N PRO A 214 -10.03 16.14 -10.97
CA PRO A 214 -9.43 16.61 -9.73
C PRO A 214 -10.47 17.35 -8.90
N HIS A 215 -10.48 17.10 -7.59
CA HIS A 215 -11.44 17.68 -6.65
C HIS A 215 -10.75 18.20 -5.39
N THR A 216 -11.38 19.14 -4.72
CA THR A 216 -10.91 19.72 -3.45
C THR A 216 -11.83 19.44 -2.28
N GLU A 217 -13.08 19.01 -2.52
CA GLU A 217 -14.06 18.80 -1.45
C GLU A 217 -14.81 17.48 -1.64
N ALA A 218 -14.92 16.71 -0.56
CA ALA A 218 -15.61 15.42 -0.57
C ALA A 218 -16.20 15.09 0.81
N HIS A 219 -17.27 14.27 0.82
CA HIS A 219 -17.70 13.57 2.03
C HIS A 219 -16.86 12.30 2.24
N ALA A 220 -16.59 11.99 3.49
CA ALA A 220 -15.79 10.84 3.85
C ALA A 220 -16.29 10.17 5.12
N GLN A 221 -16.25 8.84 5.13
CA GLN A 221 -16.40 8.04 6.34
C GLN A 221 -15.00 7.80 6.91
N VAL A 222 -14.78 8.18 8.16
CA VAL A 222 -13.46 8.14 8.80
C VAL A 222 -13.52 7.40 10.12
N TYR A 223 -12.64 6.42 10.30
CA TYR A 223 -12.36 5.80 11.58
C TYR A 223 -11.14 6.48 12.22
N VAL A 224 -11.29 6.95 13.44
CA VAL A 224 -10.23 7.62 14.20
C VAL A 224 -9.56 6.60 15.12
N LEU A 225 -8.29 6.32 14.86
CA LEU A 225 -7.53 5.33 15.63
C LEU A 225 -7.46 5.71 17.10
N SER A 226 -7.72 4.75 17.96
CA SER A 226 -7.59 4.86 19.40
C SER A 226 -6.13 4.95 19.84
N LYS A 227 -5.89 5.29 21.11
CA LYS A 227 -4.54 5.31 21.69
C LYS A 227 -3.85 3.95 21.63
N ASP A 228 -4.59 2.88 21.87
CA ASP A 228 -4.07 1.51 21.91
C ASP A 228 -3.68 1.01 20.52
N GLU A 229 -4.29 1.58 19.47
CA GLU A 229 -3.95 1.39 18.07
C GLU A 229 -2.83 2.32 17.57
N GLY A 230 -2.16 3.05 18.46
CA GLY A 230 -1.10 4.01 18.12
C GLY A 230 -1.60 5.36 17.59
N GLY A 231 -2.91 5.59 17.64
CA GLY A 231 -3.57 6.81 17.18
C GLY A 231 -3.53 7.96 18.19
N ARG A 232 -4.59 8.77 18.19
CA ARG A 232 -4.75 9.93 19.08
C ARG A 232 -5.20 9.50 20.48
N HIS A 233 -4.93 10.35 21.47
CA HIS A 233 -5.47 10.25 22.83
C HIS A 233 -6.31 11.47 23.21
N THR A 234 -6.48 12.43 22.29
CA THR A 234 -7.29 13.63 22.49
C THR A 234 -8.32 13.77 21.38
N PRO A 235 -9.52 14.30 21.65
CA PRO A 235 -10.51 14.58 20.63
C PRO A 235 -10.03 15.68 19.66
N PHE A 236 -10.72 15.79 18.52
CA PHE A 236 -10.58 16.92 17.62
C PHE A 236 -11.95 17.53 17.29
N PHE A 237 -11.94 18.74 16.76
CA PHE A 237 -13.11 19.58 16.49
C PHE A 237 -13.15 19.96 15.01
N SER A 238 -14.29 20.52 14.56
CA SER A 238 -14.34 21.16 13.24
C SER A 238 -13.23 22.19 13.08
N GLY A 239 -12.64 22.25 11.88
CA GLY A 239 -11.48 23.09 11.58
C GLY A 239 -10.14 22.40 11.86
N TYR A 240 -10.12 21.14 12.28
CA TYR A 240 -8.90 20.36 12.39
C TYR A 240 -8.26 20.17 11.00
N LYS A 241 -6.94 20.34 10.91
CA LYS A 241 -6.19 20.36 9.65
C LYS A 241 -5.05 19.34 9.65
N PRO A 242 -5.36 18.04 9.53
CA PRO A 242 -4.35 16.98 9.37
C PRO A 242 -3.84 16.89 7.93
N GLN A 243 -2.92 15.96 7.71
CA GLN A 243 -2.50 15.53 6.38
C GLN A 243 -3.31 14.31 5.94
N PHE A 244 -3.84 14.39 4.73
CA PHE A 244 -4.53 13.30 4.04
C PHE A 244 -3.56 12.64 3.07
N TYR A 245 -3.33 11.36 3.25
CA TYR A 245 -2.51 10.54 2.38
C TYR A 245 -3.43 9.82 1.40
N ILE A 246 -3.44 10.30 0.17
CA ILE A 246 -4.31 9.84 -0.91
C ILE A 246 -3.43 9.33 -2.04
N ARG A 247 -3.51 8.04 -2.40
CA ARG A 247 -2.61 7.42 -3.37
C ARG A 247 -1.14 7.73 -3.06
N THR A 248 -0.46 8.49 -3.93
CA THR A 248 0.96 8.81 -3.81
C THR A 248 1.24 10.20 -3.24
N THR A 249 0.21 10.98 -2.90
CA THR A 249 0.35 12.34 -2.37
C THR A 249 -0.03 12.46 -0.91
N ASP A 250 0.46 13.49 -0.26
CA ASP A 250 -0.01 13.98 1.03
C ASP A 250 -0.46 15.43 0.88
N VAL A 251 -1.70 15.69 1.27
CA VAL A 251 -2.33 17.02 1.14
C VAL A 251 -2.92 17.42 2.48
N THR A 252 -2.71 18.66 2.89
CA THR A 252 -3.41 19.21 4.05
C THR A 252 -4.88 19.41 3.72
N GLY A 253 -5.76 18.96 4.61
CA GLY A 253 -7.20 19.17 4.46
C GLY A 253 -7.83 19.62 5.76
N GLU A 254 -8.87 20.46 5.65
CA GLU A 254 -9.69 20.91 6.78
C GLU A 254 -10.89 19.97 6.93
N ILE A 255 -11.13 19.51 8.15
CA ILE A 255 -12.27 18.67 8.51
C ILE A 255 -13.41 19.55 9.01
N LYS A 256 -14.61 19.32 8.44
CA LYS A 256 -15.86 19.88 8.94
C LYS A 256 -16.76 18.74 9.41
N LEU A 257 -17.10 18.78 10.69
CA LEU A 257 -18.01 17.82 11.30
C LEU A 257 -19.47 18.10 10.93
N PRO A 258 -20.34 17.09 10.89
CA PRO A 258 -21.75 17.27 10.64
C PRO A 258 -22.44 18.09 11.75
N ASP A 259 -23.58 18.69 11.42
CA ASP A 259 -24.35 19.51 12.34
C ASP A 259 -24.74 18.70 13.60
N GLY A 260 -24.52 19.30 14.76
CA GLY A 260 -24.79 18.67 16.06
C GLY A 260 -23.67 17.82 16.65
N VAL A 261 -22.57 17.63 15.91
CA VAL A 261 -21.36 16.96 16.42
C VAL A 261 -20.33 18.02 16.79
N GLU A 262 -20.07 18.17 18.10
CA GLU A 262 -19.09 19.15 18.57
C GLU A 262 -17.65 18.65 18.46
N MET A 263 -17.41 17.36 18.73
CA MET A 263 -16.09 16.75 18.71
C MET A 263 -16.14 15.28 18.30
N VAL A 264 -14.99 14.75 17.91
CA VAL A 264 -14.77 13.32 17.58
C VAL A 264 -13.73 12.76 18.53
N MET A 265 -14.05 11.62 19.13
CA MET A 265 -13.16 10.90 20.04
C MET A 265 -12.31 9.86 19.32
N PRO A 266 -11.11 9.53 19.84
CA PRO A 266 -10.39 8.34 19.39
C PRO A 266 -11.25 7.07 19.55
N GLY A 267 -11.32 6.25 18.49
CA GLY A 267 -12.19 5.06 18.39
C GLY A 267 -13.52 5.31 17.69
N ASP A 268 -13.87 6.57 17.39
CA ASP A 268 -15.10 6.89 16.68
C ASP A 268 -14.99 6.59 15.18
N ASN A 269 -16.13 6.20 14.61
CA ASN A 269 -16.32 6.11 13.16
C ASN A 269 -17.40 7.12 12.75
N ILE A 270 -17.04 8.10 11.93
CA ILE A 270 -17.89 9.24 11.65
C ILE A 270 -17.82 9.69 10.18
N GLU A 271 -18.95 10.13 9.66
CA GLU A 271 -19.02 10.84 8.39
C GLU A 271 -18.66 12.32 8.57
N MET A 272 -17.83 12.87 7.70
CA MET A 272 -17.39 14.25 7.74
C MET A 272 -17.15 14.80 6.34
N THR A 273 -17.11 16.14 6.23
CA THR A 273 -16.66 16.80 5.00
C THR A 273 -15.19 17.13 5.10
N VAL A 274 -14.45 16.82 4.05
CA VAL A 274 -13.02 17.10 3.92
C VAL A 274 -12.82 18.13 2.82
N SER A 275 -12.13 19.25 3.13
CA SER A 275 -11.76 20.28 2.17
C SER A 275 -10.25 20.32 2.04
N LEU A 276 -9.70 19.84 0.92
CA LEU A 276 -8.28 19.77 0.63
C LEU A 276 -7.73 21.11 0.15
N THR A 277 -6.48 21.42 0.49
CA THR A 277 -5.80 22.66 0.04
C THR A 277 -5.37 22.63 -1.43
N THR A 278 -5.30 21.43 -2.02
CA THR A 278 -4.84 21.21 -3.39
C THR A 278 -5.77 20.20 -4.06
N PRO A 279 -6.14 20.41 -5.33
CA PRO A 279 -6.99 19.46 -6.04
C PRO A 279 -6.27 18.13 -6.25
N VAL A 280 -6.95 17.04 -5.95
CA VAL A 280 -6.46 15.68 -6.10
C VAL A 280 -7.43 14.88 -6.96
N ALA A 281 -6.92 14.04 -7.84
CA ALA A 281 -7.74 13.08 -8.57
C ALA A 281 -8.40 12.12 -7.59
N MET A 282 -9.72 12.17 -7.45
CA MET A 282 -10.46 11.33 -6.53
C MET A 282 -11.76 10.82 -7.11
N ASP A 283 -12.11 9.61 -6.66
CA ASP A 283 -13.35 8.91 -6.94
C ASP A 283 -14.04 8.52 -5.66
N GLU A 284 -15.32 8.16 -5.76
CA GLU A 284 -16.03 7.49 -4.69
C GLU A 284 -15.34 6.16 -4.34
N GLN A 285 -15.38 5.79 -3.07
CA GLN A 285 -14.73 4.60 -2.49
C GLN A 285 -13.19 4.65 -2.48
N LEU A 286 -12.57 5.76 -2.86
CA LEU A 286 -11.13 5.93 -2.73
C LEU A 286 -10.75 6.01 -1.25
N ARG A 287 -9.84 5.13 -0.81
CA ARG A 287 -9.34 5.09 0.55
C ARG A 287 -8.22 6.10 0.78
N PHE A 288 -8.13 6.57 2.01
CA PHE A 288 -7.06 7.47 2.44
C PHE A 288 -6.68 7.24 3.91
N ALA A 289 -5.48 7.67 4.27
CA ALA A 289 -5.05 7.72 5.66
C ALA A 289 -4.97 9.18 6.14
N VAL A 290 -5.32 9.40 7.41
CA VAL A 290 -5.19 10.69 8.09
C VAL A 290 -3.96 10.65 8.99
N ARG A 291 -3.07 11.63 8.87
CA ARG A 291 -1.83 11.67 9.65
C ARG A 291 -1.61 13.02 10.32
N GLU A 292 -0.97 12.96 11.48
CA GLU A 292 -0.56 14.11 12.27
C GLU A 292 0.85 13.87 12.82
N GLY A 293 1.77 14.80 12.57
CA GLY A 293 3.13 14.71 13.09
C GLY A 293 3.87 13.41 12.73
N GLY A 294 3.60 12.83 11.55
CA GLY A 294 4.20 11.58 11.10
C GLY A 294 3.51 10.30 11.59
N ARG A 295 2.47 10.38 12.42
CA ARG A 295 1.67 9.24 12.92
C ARG A 295 0.36 9.13 12.16
N THR A 296 -0.08 7.93 11.86
CA THR A 296 -1.44 7.68 11.36
C THR A 296 -2.40 7.80 12.52
N VAL A 297 -3.38 8.68 12.39
CA VAL A 297 -4.39 8.96 13.41
C VAL A 297 -5.80 8.56 13.00
N GLY A 298 -5.96 8.15 11.76
CA GLY A 298 -7.22 7.64 11.24
C GLY A 298 -7.08 7.11 9.82
N SER A 299 -8.09 6.40 9.38
CA SER A 299 -8.26 5.95 7.99
C SER A 299 -9.70 6.18 7.55
N GLY A 300 -9.91 6.36 6.27
CA GLY A 300 -11.25 6.62 5.75
C GLY A 300 -11.39 6.31 4.28
N VAL A 301 -12.62 6.47 3.82
CA VAL A 301 -13.01 6.31 2.43
C VAL A 301 -13.86 7.52 2.02
N PHE A 302 -13.63 8.05 0.82
CA PHE A 302 -14.49 9.07 0.25
C PHE A 302 -15.82 8.44 -0.17
N THR A 303 -16.93 8.95 0.37
CA THR A 303 -18.28 8.44 0.10
C THR A 303 -18.94 9.15 -1.08
N SER A 304 -18.62 10.42 -1.27
CA SER A 304 -19.04 11.21 -2.44
C SER A 304 -18.13 12.39 -2.66
N VAL A 305 -17.97 12.78 -3.91
CA VAL A 305 -17.19 13.96 -4.32
C VAL A 305 -18.11 15.15 -4.48
N ILE A 306 -17.71 16.36 -4.04
CA ILE A 306 -18.54 17.57 -4.04
C ILE A 306 -18.04 18.54 -5.12
N SER A 307 -16.75 18.89 -5.15
CA SER A 307 -16.16 19.87 -6.07
C SER A 307 -14.66 19.71 -6.27
#